data_c008ea1bba9a64fc9d1603576c87ad7e
#
_entry.id   c008ea1bba9a64fc9d1603576c87ad7e
#
_cell.length_a   1.000
_cell.length_b   1.000
_cell.length_c   1.000
_cell.angle_alpha   90.00
_cell.angle_beta   90.00
_cell.angle_gamma   90.00
#
_symmetry.space_group_name_H-M   'P 1'
#
loop_
_entity.id
_entity.type
_entity.pdbx_description
1 polymer ?
#
loop_
_entity_poly.entity_id
_entity_poly.type
_entity_poly.pdbx_seq_one_letter_code
_entity_poly.pdbx_strand_id
1 'polypeptide(L)'
;MPAASSLETSYNAGVSFARLPLLLRRASRISLLVLHLMWGVTVAGLAFPLLRTAQRDRFIMAWARRLLRVLGVRAQQAPAPRLAGGALLVCNHVSWLDIYLIYAAQRVHFVSKAEVRNWPVAGWLAKKTGTLFIERGRRADTARINVEMRELMQDGAWVAVFPEGTTSDGRGLRRFMPSLLQPAVQLNCPVVPAALRYRTLGGGYTAAPAYIDDISMWRSLKNIVSEPGLIAELHFGEPILPDGHRRELAAQAEQAVASLLGVSPSAPASAGTAPQTPADPPA
;
A
#
# COMPACT_ATOMS: atom_id res chain seq x y z
N MET A 1 12.31 18.33 -24.85
CA MET A 1 13.19 17.17 -24.64
C MET A 1 14.64 17.68 -24.61
N PRO A 2 15.50 17.32 -23.64
CA PRO A 2 15.74 16.04 -22.99
C PRO A 2 15.93 16.16 -21.47
N ALA A 3 15.46 15.23 -20.66
CA ALA A 3 15.91 15.04 -19.26
C ALA A 3 15.52 13.64 -18.72
N ALA A 4 15.88 12.57 -19.44
CA ALA A 4 15.59 11.19 -19.00
C ALA A 4 16.83 10.38 -18.61
N SER A 5 18.05 10.98 -18.57
CA SER A 5 19.28 10.19 -18.48
C SER A 5 20.02 10.23 -17.13
N SER A 6 19.53 10.94 -16.11
CA SER A 6 20.28 11.14 -14.85
C SER A 6 19.79 10.33 -13.65
N LEU A 7 18.75 9.49 -13.78
CA LEU A 7 18.22 8.66 -12.68
C LEU A 7 18.67 7.17 -12.70
N GLU A 8 19.43 6.75 -13.70
CA GLU A 8 19.82 5.33 -13.84
C GLU A 8 21.10 4.90 -13.10
N THR A 9 21.88 5.82 -12.54
CA THR A 9 23.29 5.50 -12.22
C THR A 9 23.57 5.11 -10.76
N SER A 10 22.58 5.04 -9.86
CA SER A 10 22.87 4.80 -8.43
C SER A 10 22.35 3.47 -7.84
N TYR A 11 21.84 2.52 -8.64
CA TYR A 11 21.16 1.34 -8.08
C TYR A 11 21.83 -0.02 -8.39
N ASN A 12 23.06 -0.06 -8.86
CA ASN A 12 23.71 -1.28 -9.38
C ASN A 12 24.72 -1.98 -8.45
N ALA A 13 24.49 -2.05 -7.14
CA ALA A 13 25.31 -2.86 -6.24
C ALA A 13 24.47 -3.87 -5.43
N GLY A 14 23.57 -4.60 -6.08
CA GLY A 14 22.81 -5.71 -5.48
C GLY A 14 23.13 -7.01 -6.19
N VAL A 15 23.37 -8.10 -5.43
CA VAL A 15 23.54 -9.46 -5.97
C VAL A 15 22.40 -9.77 -6.92
N SER A 16 22.69 -9.90 -8.22
CA SER A 16 21.69 -10.19 -9.22
C SER A 16 21.30 -11.67 -9.15
N PHE A 17 20.21 -11.98 -8.46
CA PHE A 17 19.65 -13.34 -8.40
C PHE A 17 18.96 -13.78 -9.70
N ALA A 18 18.81 -12.91 -10.66
CA ALA A 18 18.07 -13.15 -11.91
C ALA A 18 18.64 -14.34 -12.71
N ARG A 19 19.95 -14.53 -12.67
CA ARG A 19 20.66 -15.59 -13.40
C ARG A 19 20.77 -16.92 -12.65
N LEU A 20 20.36 -16.98 -11.37
CA LEU A 20 20.43 -18.20 -10.59
C LEU A 20 19.35 -19.20 -11.02
N PRO A 21 19.61 -20.52 -10.97
CA PRO A 21 18.58 -21.54 -11.08
C PRO A 21 17.46 -21.30 -10.07
N LEU A 22 16.23 -21.67 -10.45
CA LEU A 22 15.03 -21.36 -9.68
C LEU A 22 15.12 -21.77 -8.20
N LEU A 23 15.63 -22.98 -7.93
CA LEU A 23 15.74 -23.49 -6.55
C LEU A 23 16.74 -22.68 -5.73
N LEU A 24 17.91 -22.37 -6.28
CA LEU A 24 18.93 -21.56 -5.60
C LEU A 24 18.43 -20.12 -5.37
N ARG A 25 17.73 -19.54 -6.32
CA ARG A 25 17.13 -18.21 -6.19
C ARG A 25 16.09 -18.17 -5.08
N ARG A 26 15.20 -19.16 -5.02
CA ARG A 26 14.21 -19.27 -3.93
C ARG A 26 14.89 -19.44 -2.58
N ALA A 27 15.81 -20.39 -2.47
CA ALA A 27 16.52 -20.68 -1.22
C ALA A 27 17.26 -19.44 -0.70
N SER A 28 18.06 -18.77 -1.55
CA SER A 28 18.83 -17.59 -1.15
C SER A 28 17.93 -16.42 -0.73
N ARG A 29 16.86 -16.13 -1.47
CA ARG A 29 15.93 -15.05 -1.11
C ARG A 29 15.17 -15.35 0.18
N ILE A 30 14.72 -16.59 0.39
CA ILE A 30 14.04 -16.99 1.62
C ILE A 30 14.98 -16.91 2.82
N SER A 31 16.22 -17.42 2.70
CA SER A 31 17.21 -17.32 3.78
C SER A 31 17.54 -15.88 4.13
N LEU A 32 17.76 -15.02 3.12
CA LEU A 32 18.00 -13.59 3.34
C LEU A 32 16.77 -12.89 3.93
N LEU A 33 15.54 -13.28 3.54
CA LEU A 33 14.31 -12.76 4.11
C LEU A 33 14.22 -13.10 5.60
N VAL A 34 14.48 -14.35 5.98
CA VAL A 34 14.46 -14.77 7.39
C VAL A 34 15.46 -13.95 8.20
N LEU A 35 16.71 -13.81 7.74
CA LEU A 35 17.73 -13.01 8.40
C LEU A 35 17.31 -11.53 8.51
N HIS A 36 16.71 -10.98 7.44
CA HIS A 36 16.23 -9.61 7.41
C HIS A 36 15.07 -9.37 8.37
N LEU A 37 14.13 -10.32 8.47
CA LEU A 37 13.04 -10.27 9.45
C LEU A 37 13.57 -10.37 10.88
N MET A 38 14.48 -11.30 11.16
CA MET A 38 15.11 -11.41 12.49
C MET A 38 15.79 -10.12 12.89
N TRP A 39 16.57 -9.50 11.98
CA TRP A 39 17.21 -8.21 12.23
C TRP A 39 16.17 -7.12 12.50
N GLY A 40 15.09 -7.05 11.70
CA GLY A 40 14.01 -6.08 11.90
C GLY A 40 13.32 -6.23 13.24
N VAL A 41 12.99 -7.46 13.65
CA VAL A 41 12.41 -7.78 14.96
C VAL A 41 13.35 -7.38 16.10
N THR A 42 14.63 -7.71 16.00
CA THR A 42 15.64 -7.37 17.01
C THR A 42 15.74 -5.85 17.19
N VAL A 43 15.86 -5.10 16.11
CA VAL A 43 15.94 -3.63 16.17
C VAL A 43 14.64 -3.02 16.69
N ALA A 44 13.48 -3.50 16.23
CA ALA A 44 12.19 -3.00 16.69
C ALA A 44 11.92 -3.32 18.18
N GLY A 45 12.43 -4.44 18.68
CA GLY A 45 12.31 -4.83 20.08
C GLY A 45 13.26 -4.08 21.00
N LEU A 46 14.54 -4.04 20.65
CA LEU A 46 15.61 -3.55 21.53
C LEU A 46 15.94 -2.07 21.32
N ALA A 47 15.98 -1.61 20.06
CA ALA A 47 16.43 -0.26 19.75
C ALA A 47 15.29 0.76 19.70
N PHE A 48 14.10 0.41 19.19
CA PHE A 48 12.99 1.37 19.06
C PHE A 48 12.63 2.09 20.37
N PRO A 49 12.62 1.45 21.56
CA PRO A 49 12.36 2.17 22.81
C PRO A 49 13.34 3.32 23.06
N LEU A 50 14.58 3.19 22.59
CA LEU A 50 15.66 4.15 22.81
C LEU A 50 15.80 5.19 21.67
N LEU A 51 15.20 4.93 20.52
CA LEU A 51 15.31 5.80 19.34
C LEU A 51 14.25 6.90 19.37
N ARG A 52 14.62 8.10 18.86
CA ARG A 52 13.69 9.19 18.57
C ARG A 52 12.83 8.82 17.36
N THR A 53 11.63 9.39 17.26
CA THR A 53 10.69 9.13 16.16
C THR A 53 11.33 9.22 14.78
N ALA A 54 12.06 10.29 14.49
CA ALA A 54 12.74 10.47 13.21
C ALA A 54 13.77 9.38 12.88
N GLN A 55 14.41 8.79 13.90
CA GLN A 55 15.38 7.69 13.74
C GLN A 55 14.64 6.39 13.43
N ARG A 56 13.51 6.11 14.13
CA ARG A 56 12.65 4.96 13.84
C ARG A 56 12.12 5.03 12.42
N ASP A 57 11.66 6.21 11.98
CA ASP A 57 11.12 6.43 10.63
C ASP A 57 12.17 6.18 9.56
N ARG A 58 13.38 6.70 9.72
CA ARG A 58 14.51 6.41 8.81
C ARG A 58 14.83 4.92 8.75
N PHE A 59 14.79 4.24 9.91
CA PHE A 59 14.99 2.79 9.96
C PHE A 59 13.88 2.05 9.19
N ILE A 60 12.61 2.37 9.44
CA ILE A 60 11.46 1.73 8.76
C ILE A 60 11.59 1.86 7.24
N MET A 61 11.88 3.07 6.75
CA MET A 61 12.05 3.32 5.32
C MET A 61 13.26 2.55 4.73
N ALA A 62 14.40 2.56 5.41
CA ALA A 62 15.60 1.82 4.98
C ALA A 62 15.38 0.31 5.00
N TRP A 63 14.69 -0.19 6.03
CA TRP A 63 14.33 -1.59 6.18
C TRP A 63 13.39 -2.05 5.06
N ALA A 64 12.37 -1.26 4.73
CA ALA A 64 11.44 -1.54 3.65
C ALA A 64 12.15 -1.59 2.28
N ARG A 65 13.04 -0.62 1.99
CA ARG A 65 13.86 -0.63 0.77
C ARG A 65 14.72 -1.89 0.67
N ARG A 66 15.31 -2.34 1.79
CA ARG A 66 16.13 -3.56 1.82
C ARG A 66 15.26 -4.81 1.64
N LEU A 67 14.08 -4.86 2.25
CA LEU A 67 13.12 -5.95 2.09
C LEU A 67 12.77 -6.17 0.61
N LEU A 68 12.39 -5.10 -0.10
CA LEU A 68 12.07 -5.17 -1.53
C LEU A 68 13.24 -5.73 -2.34
N ARG A 69 14.48 -5.29 -2.06
CA ARG A 69 15.69 -5.81 -2.72
C ARG A 69 15.93 -7.29 -2.43
N VAL A 70 15.75 -7.74 -1.18
CA VAL A 70 15.86 -9.15 -0.78
C VAL A 70 14.87 -10.02 -1.55
N LEU A 71 13.64 -9.52 -1.75
CA LEU A 71 12.59 -10.21 -2.52
C LEU A 71 12.82 -10.14 -4.04
N GLY A 72 13.81 -9.38 -4.51
CA GLY A 72 14.09 -9.21 -5.93
C GLY A 72 13.19 -8.19 -6.60
N VAL A 73 12.62 -7.26 -5.82
CA VAL A 73 11.76 -6.18 -6.31
C VAL A 73 12.59 -4.91 -6.46
N ARG A 74 12.63 -4.37 -7.68
CA ARG A 74 13.21 -3.06 -7.99
C ARG A 74 12.12 -2.01 -7.85
N ALA A 75 12.23 -1.17 -6.83
CA ALA A 75 11.31 -0.07 -6.62
C ALA A 75 11.69 1.10 -7.53
N GLN A 76 10.76 1.55 -8.37
CA GLN A 76 10.82 2.76 -9.16
C GLN A 76 9.80 3.74 -8.58
N GLN A 77 10.27 4.78 -7.91
CA GLN A 77 9.42 5.66 -7.13
C GLN A 77 9.65 7.10 -7.53
N ALA A 78 8.59 7.81 -7.88
CA ALA A 78 8.61 9.26 -7.89
C ALA A 78 8.76 9.79 -6.46
N PRO A 79 9.38 10.95 -6.24
CA PRO A 79 9.37 11.61 -4.94
C PRO A 79 7.93 11.90 -4.51
N ALA A 80 7.62 11.64 -3.24
CA ALA A 80 6.35 12.10 -2.67
C ALA A 80 6.29 13.63 -2.65
N PRO A 81 5.11 14.25 -2.82
CA PRO A 81 4.96 15.69 -2.72
C PRO A 81 5.40 16.19 -1.34
N ARG A 82 6.04 17.35 -1.30
CA ARG A 82 6.47 17.97 -0.04
C ARG A 82 5.31 18.78 0.53
N LEU A 83 4.73 18.30 1.62
CA LEU A 83 3.67 19.00 2.35
C LEU A 83 4.18 19.43 3.71
N ALA A 84 3.72 20.58 4.17
CA ALA A 84 4.12 21.15 5.45
C ALA A 84 3.44 20.49 6.66
N GLY A 85 2.44 19.63 6.44
CA GLY A 85 1.65 19.01 7.49
C GLY A 85 1.23 17.58 7.17
N GLY A 86 0.26 17.08 7.92
CA GLY A 86 -0.32 15.77 7.72
C GLY A 86 -1.05 15.65 6.39
N ALA A 87 -1.17 14.43 5.90
CA ALA A 87 -1.86 14.12 4.64
C ALA A 87 -2.52 12.74 4.69
N LEU A 88 -3.55 12.56 3.90
CA LEU A 88 -4.12 11.25 3.64
C LEU A 88 -3.61 10.73 2.29
N LEU A 89 -2.80 9.67 2.31
CA LEU A 89 -2.39 8.96 1.11
C LEU A 89 -3.47 7.94 0.73
N VAL A 90 -3.95 7.97 -0.51
CA VAL A 90 -4.87 6.98 -1.06
C VAL A 90 -4.21 6.28 -2.25
N CYS A 91 -4.25 4.96 -2.27
CA CYS A 91 -3.57 4.16 -3.29
C CYS A 91 -4.41 2.95 -3.68
N ASN A 92 -4.27 2.48 -4.94
CA ASN A 92 -4.78 1.17 -5.33
C ASN A 92 -4.04 0.05 -4.58
N HIS A 93 -4.64 -1.14 -4.51
CA HIS A 93 -4.13 -2.25 -3.70
C HIS A 93 -4.02 -3.55 -4.50
N VAL A 94 -2.80 -4.07 -4.62
CA VAL A 94 -2.50 -5.30 -5.38
C VAL A 94 -1.92 -6.38 -4.47
N SER A 95 -1.09 -5.97 -3.50
CA SER A 95 -0.26 -6.91 -2.75
C SER A 95 0.04 -6.41 -1.34
N TRP A 96 0.41 -7.32 -0.45
CA TRP A 96 1.04 -6.96 0.81
C TRP A 96 2.38 -6.22 0.63
N LEU A 97 3.04 -6.35 -0.54
CA LEU A 97 4.24 -5.59 -0.90
C LEU A 97 4.00 -4.08 -1.01
N ASP A 98 2.77 -3.66 -1.28
CA ASP A 98 2.39 -2.25 -1.46
C ASP A 98 2.75 -1.43 -0.22
N ILE A 99 2.58 -2.03 0.97
CA ILE A 99 2.94 -1.42 2.26
C ILE A 99 4.42 -1.06 2.29
N TYR A 100 5.28 -1.98 1.85
CA TYR A 100 6.74 -1.77 1.87
C TYR A 100 7.19 -0.86 0.73
N LEU A 101 6.49 -0.87 -0.40
CA LEU A 101 6.76 0.05 -1.50
C LEU A 101 6.47 1.50 -1.08
N ILE A 102 5.33 1.73 -0.41
CA ILE A 102 4.98 3.04 0.14
C ILE A 102 5.96 3.44 1.27
N TYR A 103 6.27 2.55 2.22
CA TYR A 103 7.27 2.84 3.26
C TYR A 103 8.66 3.17 2.69
N ALA A 104 9.04 2.58 1.57
CA ALA A 104 10.32 2.87 0.94
C ALA A 104 10.39 4.30 0.38
N ALA A 105 9.25 4.89 0.01
CA ALA A 105 9.12 6.24 -0.53
C ALA A 105 8.81 7.30 0.54
N GLN A 106 7.80 7.01 1.38
CA GLN A 106 7.22 7.96 2.35
C GLN A 106 6.90 7.26 3.66
N ARG A 107 7.20 7.92 4.77
CA ARG A 107 6.75 7.47 6.07
C ARG A 107 5.26 7.77 6.25
N VAL A 108 4.49 6.74 6.51
CA VAL A 108 3.04 6.82 6.71
C VAL A 108 2.60 5.92 7.87
N HIS A 109 1.38 6.11 8.37
CA HIS A 109 0.67 5.19 9.24
C HIS A 109 -0.40 4.47 8.42
N PHE A 110 -0.38 3.15 8.37
CA PHE A 110 -1.38 2.38 7.61
C PHE A 110 -2.63 2.10 8.42
N VAL A 111 -3.76 1.99 7.72
CA VAL A 111 -4.98 1.37 8.25
C VAL A 111 -5.08 -0.04 7.68
N SER A 112 -5.08 -1.04 8.55
CA SER A 112 -5.11 -2.47 8.21
C SER A 112 -6.29 -3.19 8.85
N LYS A 113 -6.64 -4.38 8.34
CA LYS A 113 -7.66 -5.24 8.95
C LYS A 113 -7.25 -5.68 10.35
N ALA A 114 -8.22 -5.79 11.27
CA ALA A 114 -7.98 -6.19 12.66
C ALA A 114 -7.32 -7.57 12.78
N GLU A 115 -7.62 -8.50 11.87
CA GLU A 115 -7.06 -9.85 11.87
C GLU A 115 -5.53 -9.85 11.74
N VAL A 116 -4.97 -8.88 11.01
CA VAL A 116 -3.50 -8.74 10.82
C VAL A 116 -2.80 -8.50 12.17
N ARG A 117 -3.50 -7.90 13.15
CA ARG A 117 -2.97 -7.70 14.52
C ARG A 117 -2.49 -9.00 15.17
N ASN A 118 -3.16 -10.10 14.85
CA ASN A 118 -2.92 -11.42 15.43
C ASN A 118 -1.92 -12.27 14.65
N TRP A 119 -1.41 -11.76 13.52
CA TRP A 119 -0.40 -12.49 12.77
C TRP A 119 0.92 -12.53 13.53
N PRO A 120 1.53 -13.71 13.69
CA PRO A 120 2.85 -13.82 14.31
C PRO A 120 3.85 -12.92 13.61
N VAL A 121 4.69 -12.24 14.38
CA VAL A 121 5.74 -11.31 13.89
C VAL A 121 5.16 -10.12 13.12
N ALA A 122 4.40 -10.34 12.04
CA ALA A 122 3.88 -9.26 11.18
C ALA A 122 2.92 -8.33 11.94
N GLY A 123 2.00 -8.86 12.75
CA GLY A 123 1.09 -8.05 13.58
C GLY A 123 1.82 -7.27 14.65
N TRP A 124 2.84 -7.86 15.25
CA TRP A 124 3.67 -7.17 16.24
C TRP A 124 4.49 -6.03 15.59
N LEU A 125 5.11 -6.29 14.44
CA LEU A 125 5.83 -5.26 13.67
C LEU A 125 4.89 -4.14 13.21
N ALA A 126 3.69 -4.48 12.73
CA ALA A 126 2.67 -3.50 12.35
C ALA A 126 2.30 -2.58 13.52
N LYS A 127 2.11 -3.14 14.74
CA LYS A 127 1.90 -2.31 15.95
C LYS A 127 3.10 -1.40 16.23
N LYS A 128 4.32 -1.92 16.14
CA LYS A 128 5.55 -1.14 16.39
C LYS A 128 5.78 -0.02 15.36
N THR A 129 5.23 -0.16 14.16
CA THR A 129 5.26 0.87 13.11
C THR A 129 4.06 1.82 13.15
N GLY A 130 3.16 1.70 14.13
CA GLY A 130 2.01 2.58 14.30
C GLY A 130 0.88 2.33 13.31
N THR A 131 0.67 1.07 12.91
CA THR A 131 -0.48 0.68 12.08
C THR A 131 -1.76 0.73 12.90
N LEU A 132 -2.79 1.37 12.37
CA LEU A 132 -4.15 1.37 12.89
C LEU A 132 -4.89 0.11 12.43
N PHE A 133 -5.69 -0.50 13.30
CA PHE A 133 -6.39 -1.75 12.97
C PHE A 133 -7.89 -1.56 13.03
N ILE A 134 -8.60 -1.89 11.95
CA ILE A 134 -10.05 -1.70 11.78
C ILE A 134 -10.79 -3.03 11.62
N GLU A 135 -11.87 -3.21 12.37
CA GLU A 135 -12.87 -4.26 12.13
C GLU A 135 -13.86 -3.77 11.06
N ARG A 136 -13.75 -4.33 9.87
CA ARG A 136 -14.63 -3.93 8.75
C ARG A 136 -16.06 -4.34 9.00
N GLY A 137 -17.01 -3.52 8.51
CA GLY A 137 -18.45 -3.76 8.69
C GLY A 137 -19.04 -3.21 9.99
N ARG A 138 -18.20 -2.78 10.95
CA ARG A 138 -18.66 -2.17 12.21
C ARG A 138 -18.54 -0.65 12.15
N ARG A 139 -19.67 0.05 12.13
CA ARG A 139 -19.72 1.53 12.07
C ARG A 139 -18.97 2.19 13.22
N ALA A 140 -19.10 1.65 14.42
CA ALA A 140 -18.40 2.18 15.61
C ALA A 140 -16.88 2.10 15.46
N ASP A 141 -16.35 1.04 14.85
CA ASP A 141 -14.90 0.88 14.65
C ASP A 141 -14.38 1.83 13.56
N THR A 142 -15.17 2.03 12.50
CA THR A 142 -14.85 3.05 11.49
C THR A 142 -14.81 4.45 12.11
N ALA A 143 -15.74 4.79 13.00
CA ALA A 143 -15.75 6.07 13.69
C ALA A 143 -14.51 6.24 14.58
N ARG A 144 -14.14 5.20 15.34
CA ARG A 144 -12.93 5.19 16.19
C ARG A 144 -11.67 5.42 15.35
N ILE A 145 -11.50 4.65 14.26
CA ILE A 145 -10.33 4.78 13.38
C ILE A 145 -10.26 6.17 12.75
N ASN A 146 -11.38 6.75 12.35
CA ASN A 146 -11.40 8.11 11.81
C ASN A 146 -10.93 9.15 12.83
N VAL A 147 -11.19 8.94 14.12
CA VAL A 147 -10.66 9.81 15.19
C VAL A 147 -9.13 9.64 15.30
N GLU A 148 -8.63 8.40 15.39
CA GLU A 148 -7.20 8.11 15.47
C GLU A 148 -6.43 8.64 14.24
N MET A 149 -6.99 8.46 13.02
CA MET A 149 -6.43 9.02 11.80
C MET A 149 -6.33 10.56 11.85
N ARG A 150 -7.40 11.20 12.35
CA ARG A 150 -7.45 12.66 12.47
C ARG A 150 -6.36 13.17 13.42
N GLU A 151 -6.22 12.55 14.59
CA GLU A 151 -5.18 12.90 15.56
C GLU A 151 -3.78 12.81 14.94
N LEU A 152 -3.46 11.70 14.27
CA LEU A 152 -2.18 11.54 13.58
C LEU A 152 -1.95 12.62 12.51
N MET A 153 -2.97 12.95 11.72
CA MET A 153 -2.85 13.95 10.67
C MET A 153 -2.72 15.38 11.24
N GLN A 154 -3.36 15.67 12.36
CA GLN A 154 -3.19 16.94 13.10
C GLN A 154 -1.75 17.09 13.62
N ASP A 155 -1.15 16.00 14.06
CA ASP A 155 0.25 15.95 14.51
C ASP A 155 1.27 15.99 13.33
N GLY A 156 0.79 16.20 12.10
CA GLY A 156 1.63 16.30 10.90
C GLY A 156 2.01 14.95 10.26
N ALA A 157 1.48 13.84 10.76
CA ALA A 157 1.76 12.54 10.18
C ALA A 157 0.95 12.28 8.91
N TRP A 158 1.49 11.46 8.01
CA TRP A 158 0.75 10.94 6.88
C TRP A 158 0.08 9.62 7.26
N VAL A 159 -1.20 9.49 6.90
CA VAL A 159 -1.96 8.25 7.02
C VAL A 159 -2.20 7.68 5.63
N ALA A 160 -1.98 6.37 5.44
CA ALA A 160 -2.20 5.70 4.16
C ALA A 160 -3.35 4.70 4.26
N VAL A 161 -4.23 4.75 3.26
CA VAL A 161 -5.36 3.84 3.12
C VAL A 161 -5.42 3.26 1.71
N PHE A 162 -5.93 2.04 1.61
CA PHE A 162 -6.31 1.41 0.36
C PHE A 162 -7.84 1.43 0.26
N PRO A 163 -8.43 2.46 -0.35
CA PRO A 163 -9.88 2.68 -0.29
C PRO A 163 -10.68 1.67 -1.12
N GLU A 164 -10.03 0.84 -1.93
CA GLU A 164 -10.65 -0.32 -2.58
C GLU A 164 -11.17 -1.36 -1.57
N GLY A 165 -10.65 -1.35 -0.36
CA GLY A 165 -11.06 -2.26 0.70
C GLY A 165 -10.58 -3.70 0.54
N THR A 166 -10.00 -4.07 -0.57
CA THR A 166 -9.40 -5.39 -0.83
C THR A 166 -8.32 -5.25 -1.91
N THR A 167 -7.52 -6.27 -2.09
CA THR A 167 -6.53 -6.35 -3.17
C THR A 167 -7.18 -6.73 -4.50
N SER A 168 -6.55 -6.33 -5.60
CA SER A 168 -6.92 -6.65 -6.98
C SER A 168 -5.75 -7.28 -7.75
N ASP A 169 -5.97 -7.68 -8.98
CA ASP A 169 -4.90 -8.16 -9.86
C ASP A 169 -4.03 -7.02 -10.45
N GLY A 170 -4.43 -5.76 -10.21
CA GLY A 170 -3.72 -4.57 -10.68
C GLY A 170 -3.97 -4.20 -12.16
N ARG A 171 -4.89 -4.86 -12.85
CA ARG A 171 -5.27 -4.53 -14.23
C ARG A 171 -6.30 -3.42 -14.33
N GLY A 172 -7.04 -3.20 -13.27
CA GLY A 172 -8.08 -2.18 -13.15
C GLY A 172 -8.06 -1.55 -11.78
N LEU A 173 -9.02 -0.68 -11.53
CA LEU A 173 -9.23 0.00 -10.27
C LEU A 173 -10.62 -0.33 -9.75
N ARG A 174 -10.73 -0.70 -8.47
CA ARG A 174 -12.01 -0.87 -7.80
C ARG A 174 -12.49 0.46 -7.26
N ARG A 175 -13.82 0.58 -7.08
CA ARG A 175 -14.44 1.77 -6.52
C ARG A 175 -13.88 2.10 -5.14
N PHE A 176 -13.60 3.39 -4.91
CA PHE A 176 -13.09 3.87 -3.64
C PHE A 176 -14.22 4.04 -2.62
N MET A 177 -14.05 3.46 -1.44
CA MET A 177 -14.98 3.60 -0.32
C MET A 177 -14.74 4.93 0.41
N PRO A 178 -15.76 5.82 0.50
CA PRO A 178 -15.57 7.16 1.04
C PRO A 178 -15.34 7.24 2.55
N SER A 179 -15.65 6.17 3.29
CA SER A 179 -15.69 6.20 4.76
C SER A 179 -14.36 6.57 5.44
N LEU A 180 -13.23 6.16 4.85
CA LEU A 180 -11.88 6.44 5.37
C LEU A 180 -11.31 7.79 4.89
N LEU A 181 -12.04 8.52 4.03
CA LEU A 181 -11.65 9.87 3.62
C LEU A 181 -12.28 10.96 4.51
N GLN A 182 -13.18 10.58 5.42
CA GLN A 182 -13.84 11.52 6.34
C GLN A 182 -12.87 12.37 7.18
N PRO A 183 -11.75 11.83 7.71
CA PRO A 183 -10.77 12.62 8.45
C PRO A 183 -10.17 13.76 7.63
N ALA A 184 -9.86 13.51 6.36
CA ALA A 184 -9.31 14.54 5.48
C ALA A 184 -10.31 15.70 5.25
N VAL A 185 -11.59 15.37 5.06
CA VAL A 185 -12.67 16.39 4.95
C VAL A 185 -12.79 17.21 6.23
N GLN A 186 -12.79 16.56 7.40
CA GLN A 186 -12.95 17.24 8.69
C GLN A 186 -11.78 18.18 9.03
N LEU A 187 -10.58 17.84 8.58
CA LEU A 187 -9.38 18.65 8.83
C LEU A 187 -9.05 19.61 7.70
N ASN A 188 -9.80 19.59 6.61
CA ASN A 188 -9.41 20.24 5.36
C ASN A 188 -7.95 19.90 4.97
N CYS A 189 -7.58 18.63 5.14
CA CYS A 189 -6.22 18.12 4.98
C CYS A 189 -6.05 17.52 3.57
N PRO A 190 -4.90 17.72 2.88
CA PRO A 190 -4.72 17.25 1.52
C PRO A 190 -4.80 15.72 1.44
N VAL A 191 -5.46 15.23 0.39
CA VAL A 191 -5.44 13.84 -0.04
C VAL A 191 -4.45 13.69 -1.18
N VAL A 192 -3.47 12.82 -1.01
CA VAL A 192 -2.44 12.51 -2.01
C VAL A 192 -2.81 11.22 -2.71
N PRO A 193 -3.27 11.27 -3.97
CA PRO A 193 -3.48 10.07 -4.75
C PRO A 193 -2.15 9.45 -5.14
N ALA A 194 -2.03 8.13 -5.03
CA ALA A 194 -0.87 7.38 -5.47
C ALA A 194 -1.30 6.13 -6.25
N ALA A 195 -0.50 5.76 -7.23
CA ALA A 195 -0.75 4.58 -8.04
C ALA A 195 0.46 3.67 -8.01
N LEU A 196 0.23 2.38 -7.80
CA LEU A 196 1.26 1.36 -7.85
C LEU A 196 0.97 0.31 -8.92
N ARG A 197 2.04 -0.21 -9.51
CA ARG A 197 1.98 -1.20 -10.56
C ARG A 197 3.17 -2.14 -10.46
N TYR A 198 2.94 -3.41 -10.81
CA TYR A 198 4.00 -4.40 -10.87
C TYR A 198 4.23 -4.86 -12.32
N ARG A 199 5.51 -5.00 -12.69
CA ARG A 199 5.94 -5.46 -14.01
C ARG A 199 7.03 -6.52 -13.87
N THR A 200 7.17 -7.33 -14.90
CA THR A 200 8.36 -8.17 -15.09
C THR A 200 9.57 -7.30 -15.41
N LEU A 201 10.78 -7.86 -15.35
CA LEU A 201 11.99 -7.15 -15.79
C LEU A 201 11.95 -6.71 -17.26
N GLY A 202 11.15 -7.40 -18.09
CA GLY A 202 10.91 -7.02 -19.48
C GLY A 202 9.82 -5.96 -19.67
N GLY A 203 9.27 -5.40 -18.60
CA GLY A 203 8.25 -4.35 -18.65
C GLY A 203 6.81 -4.84 -18.83
N GLY A 204 6.59 -6.14 -19.05
CA GLY A 204 5.26 -6.71 -19.17
C GLY A 204 4.51 -6.80 -17.84
N TYR A 205 3.17 -6.91 -17.92
CA TYR A 205 2.32 -7.17 -16.77
C TYR A 205 2.70 -8.48 -16.06
N THR A 206 2.55 -8.52 -14.74
CA THR A 206 2.66 -9.75 -13.96
C THR A 206 1.67 -9.77 -12.80
N ALA A 207 1.01 -10.90 -12.61
CA ALA A 207 0.16 -11.17 -11.46
C ALA A 207 0.93 -11.82 -10.28
N ALA A 208 2.23 -12.06 -10.42
CA ALA A 208 3.01 -12.77 -9.39
C ALA A 208 2.93 -12.13 -7.99
N PRO A 209 2.91 -10.78 -7.84
CA PRO A 209 2.71 -10.14 -6.54
C PRO A 209 1.25 -10.10 -6.07
N ALA A 210 0.27 -10.26 -6.96
CA ALA A 210 -1.14 -10.11 -6.62
C ALA A 210 -1.55 -11.03 -5.47
N TYR A 211 -2.20 -10.45 -4.46
CA TYR A 211 -2.67 -11.16 -3.28
C TYR A 211 -4.20 -11.20 -3.30
N ILE A 212 -4.73 -12.01 -4.20
CA ILE A 212 -6.17 -12.12 -4.51
C ILE A 212 -6.68 -13.52 -4.16
N ASP A 213 -7.99 -13.63 -4.08
CA ASP A 213 -8.68 -14.87 -3.74
C ASP A 213 -8.19 -15.43 -2.38
N ASP A 214 -8.26 -16.72 -2.18
CA ASP A 214 -7.82 -17.40 -0.95
C ASP A 214 -6.33 -17.81 -0.99
N ILE A 215 -5.51 -17.03 -1.70
CA ILE A 215 -4.07 -17.33 -1.76
C ILE A 215 -3.44 -17.20 -0.37
N SER A 216 -2.73 -18.23 0.07
CA SER A 216 -1.98 -18.16 1.33
C SER A 216 -0.76 -17.24 1.21
N MET A 217 -0.34 -16.63 2.34
CA MET A 217 0.87 -15.81 2.41
C MET A 217 2.11 -16.56 1.89
N TRP A 218 2.23 -17.85 2.21
CA TRP A 218 3.33 -18.69 1.73
C TRP A 218 3.32 -18.83 0.21
N ARG A 219 2.16 -19.06 -0.39
CA ARG A 219 2.02 -19.18 -1.86
C ARG A 219 2.35 -17.86 -2.55
N SER A 220 1.86 -16.74 -2.02
CA SER A 220 2.19 -15.40 -2.50
C SER A 220 3.69 -15.13 -2.43
N LEU A 221 4.32 -15.37 -1.29
CA LEU A 221 5.78 -15.23 -1.13
C LEU A 221 6.53 -16.11 -2.15
N LYS A 222 6.13 -17.39 -2.31
CA LYS A 222 6.74 -18.32 -3.26
C LYS A 222 6.62 -17.81 -4.70
N ASN A 223 5.49 -17.22 -5.09
CA ASN A 223 5.33 -16.62 -6.40
C ASN A 223 6.34 -15.48 -6.61
N ILE A 224 6.43 -14.55 -5.67
CA ILE A 224 7.32 -13.38 -5.74
C ILE A 224 8.80 -13.81 -5.83
N VAL A 225 9.27 -14.69 -4.91
CA VAL A 225 10.69 -15.08 -4.89
C VAL A 225 11.10 -15.98 -6.06
N SER A 226 10.11 -16.50 -6.79
CA SER A 226 10.34 -17.31 -8.00
C SER A 226 10.61 -16.50 -9.24
N GLU A 227 10.15 -15.25 -9.27
CA GLU A 227 10.40 -14.36 -10.40
C GLU A 227 11.90 -14.05 -10.54
N PRO A 228 12.43 -13.92 -11.75
CA PRO A 228 13.82 -13.45 -11.96
C PRO A 228 14.05 -12.11 -11.30
N GLY A 229 13.06 -11.25 -11.33
CA GLY A 229 12.97 -9.97 -10.67
C GLY A 229 11.64 -9.30 -11.03
N LEU A 230 11.23 -8.36 -10.21
CA LEU A 230 10.03 -7.55 -10.40
C LEU A 230 10.40 -6.08 -10.41
N ILE A 231 9.67 -5.30 -11.19
CA ILE A 231 9.68 -3.84 -11.12
C ILE A 231 8.39 -3.44 -10.40
N ALA A 232 8.52 -2.65 -9.34
CA ALA A 232 7.39 -2.04 -8.64
C ALA A 232 7.45 -0.53 -8.82
N GLU A 233 6.49 0.01 -9.56
CA GLU A 233 6.35 1.43 -9.84
C GLU A 233 5.43 2.07 -8.81
N LEU A 234 5.80 3.23 -8.27
CA LEU A 234 4.94 4.06 -7.40
C LEU A 234 5.00 5.50 -7.89
N HIS A 235 3.84 6.00 -8.27
CA HIS A 235 3.65 7.37 -8.73
C HIS A 235 2.73 8.11 -7.78
N PHE A 236 3.07 9.35 -7.45
CA PHE A 236 2.22 10.25 -6.68
C PHE A 236 1.59 11.27 -7.62
N GLY A 237 0.30 11.52 -7.42
CA GLY A 237 -0.42 12.61 -8.10
C GLY A 237 -0.39 13.89 -7.31
N GLU A 238 -0.98 14.93 -7.88
CA GLU A 238 -1.14 16.23 -7.23
C GLU A 238 -2.07 16.10 -6.01
N PRO A 239 -1.73 16.75 -4.89
CA PRO A 239 -2.57 16.76 -3.70
C PRO A 239 -3.93 17.39 -3.99
N ILE A 240 -4.99 16.74 -3.55
CA ILE A 240 -6.37 17.17 -3.67
C ILE A 240 -6.79 17.77 -2.31
N LEU A 241 -7.16 19.04 -2.28
CA LEU A 241 -7.81 19.63 -1.10
C LEU A 241 -9.28 19.24 -1.07
N PRO A 242 -9.83 18.85 0.08
CA PRO A 242 -11.24 18.56 0.20
C PRO A 242 -12.09 19.80 -0.10
N ASP A 243 -12.94 19.67 -1.11
CA ASP A 243 -13.94 20.69 -1.46
C ASP A 243 -15.31 19.99 -1.48
N GLY A 244 -15.99 19.99 -0.34
CA GLY A 244 -17.30 19.36 -0.21
C GLY A 244 -17.33 18.05 0.57
N HIS A 245 -18.12 17.10 0.08
CA HIS A 245 -18.44 15.87 0.80
C HIS A 245 -17.44 14.73 0.47
N ARG A 246 -17.19 13.86 1.47
CA ARG A 246 -16.28 12.69 1.32
C ARG A 246 -16.54 11.81 0.10
N ARG A 247 -17.78 11.78 -0.46
CA ARG A 247 -18.10 10.99 -1.66
C ARG A 247 -17.48 11.60 -2.90
N GLU A 248 -17.53 12.92 -3.00
CA GLU A 248 -16.91 13.69 -4.09
C GLU A 248 -15.40 13.59 -4.02
N LEU A 249 -14.83 13.76 -2.82
CA LEU A 249 -13.40 13.57 -2.59
C LEU A 249 -12.93 12.15 -2.97
N ALA A 250 -13.71 11.12 -2.64
CA ALA A 250 -13.39 9.74 -3.02
C ALA A 250 -13.43 9.53 -4.54
N ALA A 251 -14.40 10.14 -5.23
CA ALA A 251 -14.50 10.07 -6.68
C ALA A 251 -13.35 10.82 -7.37
N GLN A 252 -12.97 12.00 -6.87
CA GLN A 252 -11.81 12.77 -7.37
C GLN A 252 -10.50 11.99 -7.17
N ALA A 253 -10.31 11.39 -6.00
CA ALA A 253 -9.14 10.58 -5.69
C ALA A 253 -9.08 9.30 -6.55
N GLU A 254 -10.21 8.62 -6.76
CA GLU A 254 -10.33 7.47 -7.66
C GLU A 254 -9.96 7.85 -9.09
N GLN A 255 -10.51 8.96 -9.61
CA GLN A 255 -10.19 9.48 -10.94
C GLN A 255 -8.70 9.80 -11.09
N ALA A 256 -8.08 10.41 -10.08
CA ALA A 256 -6.67 10.73 -10.09
C ALA A 256 -5.80 9.46 -10.13
N VAL A 257 -6.12 8.45 -9.30
CA VAL A 257 -5.41 7.16 -9.29
C VAL A 257 -5.62 6.42 -10.62
N ALA A 258 -6.84 6.42 -11.17
CA ALA A 258 -7.13 5.83 -12.48
C ALA A 258 -6.30 6.47 -13.59
N SER A 259 -6.19 7.80 -13.59
CA SER A 259 -5.36 8.55 -14.54
C SER A 259 -3.88 8.18 -14.44
N LEU A 260 -3.33 8.07 -13.23
CA LEU A 260 -1.94 7.63 -12.99
C LEU A 260 -1.71 6.19 -13.47
N LEU A 261 -2.71 5.32 -13.36
CA LEU A 261 -2.65 3.94 -13.86
C LEU A 261 -2.89 3.86 -15.37
N GLY A 262 -3.45 4.88 -16.01
CA GLY A 262 -3.88 4.81 -17.41
C GLY A 262 -5.03 3.83 -17.62
N VAL A 263 -5.94 3.72 -16.63
CA VAL A 263 -7.14 2.88 -16.68
C VAL A 263 -8.40 3.74 -16.53
N SER A 264 -9.54 3.20 -16.93
CA SER A 264 -10.82 3.87 -16.64
C SER A 264 -11.16 3.72 -15.14
N PRO A 265 -11.76 4.75 -14.52
CA PRO A 265 -12.35 4.62 -13.19
C PRO A 265 -13.42 3.52 -13.20
N SER A 266 -13.71 2.96 -12.04
CA SER A 266 -14.80 1.98 -11.90
C SER A 266 -16.14 2.61 -12.32
N ALA A 267 -16.95 1.88 -13.11
CA ALA A 267 -18.26 2.36 -13.51
C ALA A 267 -19.10 2.74 -12.27
N PRO A 268 -19.88 3.85 -12.31
CA PRO A 268 -20.78 4.17 -11.22
C PRO A 268 -21.70 2.97 -10.96
N ALA A 269 -21.88 2.57 -9.71
CA ALA A 269 -22.84 1.54 -9.37
C ALA A 269 -24.20 1.99 -9.95
N SER A 270 -24.72 1.25 -10.92
CA SER A 270 -26.09 1.43 -11.39
C SER A 270 -26.97 1.46 -10.15
N ALA A 271 -27.77 2.52 -9.99
CA ALA A 271 -28.75 2.65 -8.91
C ALA A 271 -29.54 1.33 -8.89
N GLY A 272 -29.39 0.57 -7.82
CA GLY A 272 -29.92 -0.77 -7.73
C GLY A 272 -31.39 -0.77 -8.08
N THR A 273 -31.75 -1.55 -9.07
CA THR A 273 -33.11 -1.97 -9.29
C THR A 273 -33.59 -2.56 -7.97
N ALA A 274 -34.57 -1.91 -7.35
CA ALA A 274 -35.20 -2.41 -6.14
C ALA A 274 -35.62 -3.88 -6.38
N PRO A 275 -35.44 -4.78 -5.41
CA PRO A 275 -35.91 -6.16 -5.56
C PRO A 275 -37.39 -6.12 -5.87
N GLN A 276 -37.76 -6.63 -7.05
CA GLN A 276 -39.16 -6.85 -7.40
C GLN A 276 -39.69 -7.88 -6.40
N THR A 277 -40.63 -7.45 -5.58
CA THR A 277 -41.46 -8.34 -4.73
C THR A 277 -42.12 -9.36 -5.67
N PRO A 278 -42.03 -10.66 -5.40
CA PRO A 278 -42.79 -11.64 -6.18
C PRO A 278 -44.27 -11.34 -6.05
N ALA A 279 -44.95 -11.24 -7.19
CA ALA A 279 -46.41 -11.15 -7.21
C ALA A 279 -47.02 -12.44 -6.61
N ASP A 280 -47.93 -12.28 -5.66
CA ASP A 280 -48.72 -13.37 -5.13
C ASP A 280 -49.49 -14.08 -6.27
N PRO A 281 -49.56 -15.42 -6.25
CA PRO A 281 -50.37 -16.15 -7.24
C PRO A 281 -51.85 -15.86 -7.05
N PRO A 282 -52.66 -15.82 -8.12
CA PRO A 282 -54.08 -15.59 -8.02
C PRO A 282 -54.80 -16.77 -7.31
N ALA A 283 -55.81 -16.44 -6.52
CA ALA A 283 -56.65 -17.33 -5.74
C ALA A 283 -57.47 -18.30 -6.59
#